data_0b50a958e689b6c62ffcc6881ac318ac
#
_entry.id   0b50a958e689b6c62ffcc6881ac318ac
#
_cell.length_a   1.000
_cell.length_b   1.000
_cell.length_c   1.000
_cell.angle_alpha   90.00
_cell.angle_beta   90.00
_cell.angle_gamma   90.00
#
_symmetry.space_group_name_H-M   'P 1'
#
loop_
_entity.id
_entity.type
_entity.pdbx_description
1 polymer ?
#
loop_
_entity_poly.entity_id
_entity_poly.type
_entity_poly.pdbx_seq_one_letter_code
_entity_poly.pdbx_strand_id
1 'polypeptide(L)'
;MALMAMDDALAIFLTVLAVIVLVLDFILLCLHFLSIIYCRIHCNRKPVGLVREELPGVSILKPLVGVDPNFAENLETFFTLDYPKYELLLCVHEECDPAISIIKPLMEKYPNVDSQLFIGGERVGINPKVNNMNQGYKCSKYDLIMVSDAGCHANNDTLYDLVSHMTETVGVVHQMPYVLPRKGFASIVEMVYFGGAHARMYLGANAIGINCVTGMSSMMRKSILEDAGGMSELGKYIAEDYFMGKACWDRGFTVKVTSLFAMQNSGTYSLKRFKSRMMVKLRLATVPPLVIFEPLTECLALGACTAWAVYFLFHVHPLVFFLCHSLVWFILDYIQLLGVQNKWSITIQQFEYTVAWITREVLAILAFIEALFDPNIKWRTGTFRLKWGGQVMEVKDEDASKGCRCYLV
;
A
#
# COMPACT_ATOMS: atom_id res chain seq x y z
N MET A 1 -13.14 53.45 4.95
CA MET A 1 -14.16 52.43 5.32
C MET A 1 -14.01 51.13 4.53
N ALA A 2 -14.01 51.10 3.18
CA ALA A 2 -13.86 49.84 2.46
C ALA A 2 -12.53 49.11 2.65
N LEU A 3 -11.40 49.83 2.71
CA LEU A 3 -10.08 49.25 3.02
C LEU A 3 -9.99 48.70 4.47
N MET A 4 -10.52 49.41 5.48
CA MET A 4 -10.56 48.91 6.87
C MET A 4 -11.43 47.67 7.02
N ALA A 5 -12.61 47.64 6.34
CA ALA A 5 -13.45 46.44 6.35
C ALA A 5 -12.82 45.24 5.61
N MET A 6 -11.96 45.48 4.62
CA MET A 6 -11.21 44.45 3.91
C MET A 6 -10.07 43.89 4.76
N ASP A 7 -9.41 44.75 5.55
CA ASP A 7 -8.36 44.33 6.52
C ASP A 7 -8.96 43.48 7.65
N ASP A 8 -10.13 43.86 8.17
CA ASP A 8 -10.85 43.07 9.18
C ASP A 8 -11.29 41.72 8.66
N ALA A 9 -11.84 41.68 7.42
CA ALA A 9 -12.24 40.42 6.77
C ALA A 9 -11.04 39.49 6.52
N LEU A 10 -9.90 40.02 6.09
CA LEU A 10 -8.67 39.27 5.90
C LEU A 10 -8.14 38.72 7.23
N ALA A 11 -8.14 39.54 8.30
CA ALA A 11 -7.71 39.14 9.63
C ALA A 11 -8.58 37.98 10.17
N ILE A 12 -9.90 38.07 10.00
CA ILE A 12 -10.83 37.00 10.38
C ILE A 12 -10.54 35.73 9.57
N PHE A 13 -10.37 35.84 8.24
CA PHE A 13 -10.05 34.68 7.37
C PHE A 13 -8.75 33.98 7.81
N LEU A 14 -7.67 34.75 8.03
CA LEU A 14 -6.39 34.19 8.48
C LEU A 14 -6.47 33.55 9.87
N THR A 15 -7.27 34.14 10.79
CA THR A 15 -7.52 33.57 12.13
C THR A 15 -8.23 32.23 12.00
N VAL A 16 -9.30 32.15 11.21
CA VAL A 16 -10.03 30.90 10.97
C VAL A 16 -9.12 29.83 10.34
N LEU A 17 -8.32 30.22 9.33
CA LEU A 17 -7.37 29.32 8.69
C LEU A 17 -6.32 28.80 9.69
N ALA A 18 -5.76 29.68 10.53
CA ALA A 18 -4.80 29.28 11.54
C ALA A 18 -5.40 28.30 12.56
N VAL A 19 -6.63 28.53 13.01
CA VAL A 19 -7.35 27.61 13.90
C VAL A 19 -7.59 26.24 13.22
N ILE A 20 -8.00 26.25 11.94
CA ILE A 20 -8.19 24.99 11.17
C ILE A 20 -6.88 24.21 11.09
N VAL A 21 -5.74 24.86 10.82
CA VAL A 21 -4.43 24.21 10.75
C VAL A 21 -4.05 23.60 12.09
N LEU A 22 -4.25 24.32 13.23
CA LEU A 22 -3.97 23.79 14.56
C LEU A 22 -4.86 22.60 14.93
N VAL A 23 -6.13 22.66 14.60
CA VAL A 23 -7.07 21.54 14.83
C VAL A 23 -6.67 20.32 14.00
N LEU A 24 -6.28 20.53 12.73
CA LEU A 24 -5.81 19.44 11.86
C LEU A 24 -4.53 18.82 12.40
N ASP A 25 -3.55 19.63 12.81
CA ASP A 25 -2.31 19.13 13.42
C ASP A 25 -2.59 18.29 14.67
N PHE A 26 -3.45 18.78 15.56
CA PHE A 26 -3.85 18.06 16.76
C PHE A 26 -4.52 16.72 16.43
N ILE A 27 -5.43 16.68 15.45
CA ILE A 27 -6.07 15.44 14.98
C ILE A 27 -5.03 14.46 14.43
N LEU A 28 -4.10 14.94 13.59
CA LEU A 28 -3.06 14.09 13.01
C LEU A 28 -2.09 13.55 14.05
N LEU A 29 -1.73 14.35 15.06
CA LEU A 29 -0.94 13.88 16.21
C LEU A 29 -1.69 12.83 17.03
N CYS A 30 -2.98 13.02 17.30
CA CYS A 30 -3.81 12.03 17.97
C CYS A 30 -3.88 10.73 17.17
N LEU A 31 -4.05 10.80 15.85
CA LEU A 31 -4.04 9.62 14.96
C LEU A 31 -2.67 8.94 14.95
N HIS A 32 -1.58 9.70 15.06
CA HIS A 32 -0.22 9.15 15.17
C HIS A 32 -0.06 8.33 16.47
N PHE A 33 -0.44 8.88 17.62
CA PHE A 33 -0.45 8.14 18.88
C PHE A 33 -1.35 6.91 18.82
N LEU A 34 -2.55 7.05 18.26
CA LEU A 34 -3.49 5.95 18.11
C LEU A 34 -2.92 4.82 17.23
N SER A 35 -2.23 5.16 16.14
CA SER A 35 -1.59 4.17 15.27
C SER A 35 -0.49 3.38 16.00
N ILE A 36 0.31 4.05 16.86
CA ILE A 36 1.33 3.41 17.69
C ILE A 36 0.70 2.45 18.69
N ILE A 37 -0.37 2.90 19.38
CA ILE A 37 -1.09 2.07 20.36
C ILE A 37 -1.71 0.86 19.64
N TYR A 38 -2.38 1.09 18.51
CA TYR A 38 -2.98 0.04 17.70
C TYR A 38 -1.94 -1.00 17.24
N CYS A 39 -0.79 -0.52 16.75
CA CYS A 39 0.32 -1.39 16.36
C CYS A 39 0.78 -2.29 17.52
N ARG A 40 0.94 -1.73 18.72
CA ARG A 40 1.37 -2.49 19.91
C ARG A 40 0.36 -3.53 20.37
N ILE A 41 -0.93 -3.25 20.21
CA ILE A 41 -2.00 -4.13 20.69
C ILE A 41 -2.33 -5.21 19.68
N HIS A 42 -2.34 -4.89 18.39
CA HIS A 42 -2.88 -5.77 17.34
C HIS A 42 -1.83 -6.38 16.41
N CYS A 43 -0.71 -5.68 16.15
CA CYS A 43 0.28 -6.17 15.20
C CYS A 43 1.24 -7.20 15.80
N ASN A 44 1.86 -8.01 14.93
CA ASN A 44 2.85 -9.02 15.27
C ASN A 44 2.35 -10.07 16.28
N ARG A 45 1.05 -10.35 16.28
CA ARG A 45 0.45 -11.38 17.14
C ARG A 45 0.17 -12.63 16.34
N LYS A 46 0.35 -13.77 16.99
CA LYS A 46 -0.06 -15.05 16.40
C LYS A 46 -1.60 -15.11 16.34
N PRO A 47 -2.17 -15.61 15.25
CA PRO A 47 -3.60 -15.86 15.16
C PRO A 47 -4.04 -16.84 16.25
N VAL A 48 -5.19 -16.58 16.88
CA VAL A 48 -5.72 -17.38 18.00
C VAL A 48 -7.15 -17.79 17.69
N GLY A 49 -7.56 -18.96 18.13
CA GLY A 49 -8.97 -19.38 18.18
C GLY A 49 -9.49 -20.07 16.93
N LEU A 50 -8.64 -20.41 15.95
CA LEU A 50 -9.07 -21.17 14.78
C LEU A 50 -8.87 -22.68 15.00
N VAL A 51 -9.91 -23.45 14.74
CA VAL A 51 -9.87 -24.92 14.74
C VAL A 51 -9.47 -25.39 13.35
N ARG A 52 -8.42 -26.18 13.23
CA ARG A 52 -7.78 -26.54 11.94
C ARG A 52 -8.73 -27.26 10.99
N GLU A 53 -9.64 -28.07 11.54
CA GLU A 53 -10.61 -28.88 10.78
C GLU A 53 -11.75 -28.05 10.18
N GLU A 54 -12.04 -26.87 10.76
CA GLU A 54 -13.13 -25.98 10.35
C GLU A 54 -12.69 -24.83 9.43
N LEU A 55 -11.39 -24.80 9.08
CA LEU A 55 -10.83 -23.72 8.28
C LEU A 55 -11.42 -23.68 6.86
N PRO A 56 -11.87 -22.51 6.38
CA PRO A 56 -12.35 -22.34 5.01
C PRO A 56 -11.21 -22.52 4.01
N GLY A 57 -11.54 -22.94 2.80
CA GLY A 57 -10.58 -22.99 1.70
C GLY A 57 -10.23 -21.59 1.20
N VAL A 58 -8.99 -21.41 0.72
CA VAL A 58 -8.46 -20.14 0.19
C VAL A 58 -7.90 -20.34 -1.20
N SER A 59 -8.34 -19.54 -2.18
CA SER A 59 -7.74 -19.47 -3.52
C SER A 59 -6.76 -18.30 -3.59
N ILE A 60 -5.47 -18.58 -3.80
CA ILE A 60 -4.41 -17.58 -3.86
C ILE A 60 -4.15 -17.23 -5.32
N LEU A 61 -4.46 -15.99 -5.72
CA LEU A 61 -4.13 -15.43 -7.03
C LEU A 61 -2.75 -14.78 -6.98
N LYS A 62 -1.83 -15.28 -7.78
CA LYS A 62 -0.45 -14.78 -7.91
C LYS A 62 -0.23 -14.20 -9.32
N PRO A 63 -0.44 -12.90 -9.55
CA PRO A 63 -0.06 -12.27 -10.80
C PRO A 63 1.47 -12.13 -10.86
N LEU A 64 2.07 -12.73 -11.88
CA LEU A 64 3.51 -12.82 -12.05
C LEU A 64 3.91 -12.17 -13.38
N VAL A 65 4.99 -11.37 -13.37
CA VAL A 65 5.56 -10.71 -14.56
C VAL A 65 7.06 -10.56 -14.37
N GLY A 66 7.84 -11.19 -15.24
CA GLY A 66 9.30 -11.17 -15.20
C GLY A 66 9.87 -11.80 -13.92
N VAL A 67 11.19 -11.74 -13.78
CA VAL A 67 11.92 -12.34 -12.66
C VAL A 67 12.72 -11.27 -11.93
N ASP A 68 12.40 -11.01 -10.68
CA ASP A 68 13.24 -10.23 -9.75
C ASP A 68 14.27 -11.13 -9.06
N PRO A 69 15.39 -10.62 -8.51
CA PRO A 69 16.44 -11.44 -7.91
C PRO A 69 15.97 -12.45 -6.85
N ASN A 70 14.94 -12.11 -6.07
CA ASN A 70 14.41 -12.96 -5.02
C ASN A 70 13.09 -13.64 -5.41
N PHE A 71 12.76 -13.68 -6.73
CA PHE A 71 11.49 -14.20 -7.23
C PHE A 71 11.24 -15.66 -6.84
N ALA A 72 12.22 -16.53 -7.04
CA ALA A 72 12.11 -17.96 -6.71
C ALA A 72 11.86 -18.18 -5.22
N GLU A 73 12.65 -17.52 -4.36
CA GLU A 73 12.50 -17.58 -2.91
C GLU A 73 11.10 -17.09 -2.46
N ASN A 74 10.66 -15.93 -2.95
CA ASN A 74 9.35 -15.39 -2.63
C ASN A 74 8.22 -16.33 -3.05
N LEU A 75 8.30 -16.87 -4.27
CA LEU A 75 7.27 -17.76 -4.78
C LEU A 75 7.23 -19.08 -4.00
N GLU A 76 8.38 -19.63 -3.65
CA GLU A 76 8.47 -20.89 -2.89
C GLU A 76 7.78 -20.82 -1.53
N THR A 77 7.76 -19.63 -0.86
CA THR A 77 7.04 -19.46 0.41
C THR A 77 5.55 -19.76 0.32
N PHE A 78 4.93 -19.60 -0.86
CA PHE A 78 3.53 -19.92 -1.08
C PHE A 78 3.27 -21.41 -1.27
N PHE A 79 4.28 -22.18 -1.65
CA PHE A 79 4.21 -23.65 -1.71
C PHE A 79 4.47 -24.30 -0.35
N THR A 80 4.98 -23.56 0.63
CA THR A 80 5.33 -24.07 1.96
C THR A 80 4.47 -23.51 3.09
N LEU A 81 3.32 -22.90 2.76
CA LEU A 81 2.36 -22.39 3.74
C LEU A 81 1.81 -23.52 4.61
N ASP A 82 1.79 -23.31 5.92
CA ASP A 82 1.15 -24.25 6.87
C ASP A 82 -0.35 -23.94 6.98
N TYR A 83 -1.11 -24.28 5.92
CA TYR A 83 -2.56 -24.11 5.90
C TYR A 83 -3.22 -25.32 5.22
N PRO A 84 -4.29 -25.94 5.80
CA PRO A 84 -4.74 -27.24 5.36
C PRO A 84 -5.49 -27.26 4.02
N LYS A 85 -6.09 -26.14 3.63
CA LYS A 85 -7.01 -26.11 2.50
C LYS A 85 -6.83 -24.85 1.66
N TYR A 86 -5.89 -24.87 0.72
CA TYR A 86 -5.69 -23.76 -0.22
C TYR A 86 -5.31 -24.28 -1.60
N GLU A 87 -5.49 -23.43 -2.60
CA GLU A 87 -4.97 -23.62 -3.96
C GLU A 87 -4.14 -22.40 -4.36
N LEU A 88 -3.17 -22.63 -5.24
CA LEU A 88 -2.27 -21.60 -5.75
C LEU A 88 -2.47 -21.40 -7.26
N LEU A 89 -3.03 -20.25 -7.64
CA LEU A 89 -3.36 -19.90 -9.01
C LEU A 89 -2.31 -18.93 -9.55
N LEU A 90 -1.33 -19.46 -10.27
CA LEU A 90 -0.18 -18.75 -10.82
C LEU A 90 -0.55 -18.15 -12.17
N CYS A 91 -0.54 -16.82 -12.28
CA CYS A 91 -1.03 -16.13 -13.47
C CYS A 91 0.11 -15.39 -14.17
N VAL A 92 0.38 -15.72 -15.42
CA VAL A 92 1.42 -15.13 -16.27
C VAL A 92 0.80 -14.66 -17.57
N HIS A 93 1.02 -13.39 -17.95
CA HIS A 93 0.36 -12.82 -19.14
C HIS A 93 1.04 -13.26 -20.44
N GLU A 94 2.38 -13.23 -20.50
CA GLU A 94 3.13 -13.50 -21.72
C GLU A 94 3.60 -14.97 -21.76
N GLU A 95 3.44 -15.65 -22.90
CA GLU A 95 3.88 -17.04 -23.08
C GLU A 95 5.40 -17.20 -22.98
N CYS A 96 6.16 -16.15 -23.30
CA CYS A 96 7.63 -16.13 -23.23
C CYS A 96 8.18 -15.54 -21.93
N ASP A 97 7.34 -15.32 -20.91
CA ASP A 97 7.80 -14.74 -19.63
C ASP A 97 8.79 -15.69 -18.93
N PRO A 98 9.98 -15.18 -18.53
CA PRO A 98 11.00 -15.99 -17.85
C PRO A 98 10.52 -16.57 -16.50
N ALA A 99 9.48 -16.01 -15.88
CA ALA A 99 8.88 -16.56 -14.66
C ALA A 99 8.41 -18.00 -14.83
N ILE A 100 7.96 -18.39 -16.02
CA ILE A 100 7.47 -19.75 -16.31
C ILE A 100 8.55 -20.80 -16.06
N SER A 101 9.82 -20.49 -16.39
CA SER A 101 10.95 -21.40 -16.18
C SER A 101 11.26 -21.68 -14.69
N ILE A 102 10.80 -20.80 -13.78
CA ILE A 102 10.94 -20.97 -12.34
C ILE A 102 9.70 -21.60 -11.73
N ILE A 103 8.51 -21.26 -12.26
CA ILE A 103 7.22 -21.75 -11.75
C ILE A 103 7.11 -23.28 -11.92
N LYS A 104 7.37 -23.80 -13.15
CA LYS A 104 7.20 -25.23 -13.44
C LYS A 104 8.02 -26.14 -12.52
N PRO A 105 9.33 -25.92 -12.31
CA PRO A 105 10.11 -26.69 -11.35
C PRO A 105 9.60 -26.63 -9.89
N LEU A 106 9.04 -25.47 -9.46
CA LEU A 106 8.45 -25.37 -8.12
C LEU A 106 7.16 -26.19 -8.01
N MET A 107 6.30 -26.18 -9.02
CA MET A 107 5.11 -27.04 -9.06
C MET A 107 5.48 -28.54 -9.02
N GLU A 108 6.53 -28.94 -9.72
CA GLU A 108 7.06 -30.32 -9.71
C GLU A 108 7.67 -30.68 -8.34
N LYS A 109 8.36 -29.73 -7.69
CA LYS A 109 8.96 -29.91 -6.37
C LYS A 109 7.92 -30.10 -5.26
N TYR A 110 6.74 -29.46 -5.40
CA TYR A 110 5.67 -29.47 -4.40
C TYR A 110 4.37 -30.08 -4.95
N PRO A 111 4.33 -31.36 -5.35
CA PRO A 111 3.18 -31.97 -6.03
C PRO A 111 1.93 -32.09 -5.14
N ASN A 112 2.11 -31.98 -3.82
CA ASN A 112 1.01 -32.04 -2.85
C ASN A 112 0.26 -30.71 -2.71
N VAL A 113 0.79 -29.60 -3.28
CA VAL A 113 0.10 -28.31 -3.30
C VAL A 113 -0.78 -28.25 -4.54
N ASP A 114 -2.06 -28.01 -4.33
CA ASP A 114 -3.00 -27.80 -5.44
C ASP A 114 -2.64 -26.49 -6.16
N SER A 115 -1.90 -26.60 -7.24
CA SER A 115 -1.37 -25.44 -7.98
C SER A 115 -1.69 -25.54 -9.47
N GLN A 116 -2.06 -24.39 -10.06
CA GLN A 116 -2.37 -24.28 -11.49
C GLN A 116 -1.66 -23.07 -12.09
N LEU A 117 -1.15 -23.23 -13.31
CA LEU A 117 -0.50 -22.17 -14.08
C LEU A 117 -1.40 -21.72 -15.23
N PHE A 118 -1.76 -20.44 -15.23
CA PHE A 118 -2.52 -19.77 -16.28
C PHE A 118 -1.58 -18.88 -17.10
N ILE A 119 -1.60 -19.06 -18.42
CA ILE A 119 -0.75 -18.32 -19.36
C ILE A 119 -1.63 -17.61 -20.39
N GLY A 120 -1.26 -16.39 -20.79
CA GLY A 120 -1.93 -15.61 -21.83
C GLY A 120 -2.82 -14.50 -21.30
N GLY A 121 -3.27 -14.57 -20.04
CA GLY A 121 -4.17 -13.57 -19.45
C GLY A 121 -5.50 -13.44 -20.21
N GLU A 122 -6.36 -12.50 -19.80
CA GLU A 122 -7.60 -12.16 -20.48
C GLU A 122 -7.81 -10.64 -20.41
N ARG A 123 -7.93 -9.99 -21.57
CA ARG A 123 -8.11 -8.54 -21.61
C ARG A 123 -9.55 -8.16 -21.24
N VAL A 124 -9.78 -7.87 -19.96
CA VAL A 124 -11.08 -7.42 -19.43
C VAL A 124 -11.14 -5.92 -19.18
N GLY A 125 -9.98 -5.26 -19.19
CA GLY A 125 -9.90 -3.81 -18.94
C GLY A 125 -8.53 -3.23 -19.25
N ILE A 126 -8.28 -2.07 -18.68
CA ILE A 126 -7.03 -1.31 -18.81
C ILE A 126 -5.96 -1.81 -17.81
N ASN A 127 -6.38 -2.38 -16.67
CA ASN A 127 -5.47 -2.81 -15.63
C ASN A 127 -4.77 -4.13 -16.02
N PRO A 128 -3.44 -4.12 -16.24
CA PRO A 128 -2.72 -5.32 -16.65
C PRO A 128 -2.69 -6.42 -15.58
N LYS A 129 -2.71 -6.03 -14.29
CA LYS A 129 -2.74 -6.98 -13.17
C LYS A 129 -4.06 -7.75 -13.14
N VAL A 130 -5.18 -7.06 -13.34
CA VAL A 130 -6.50 -7.67 -13.43
C VAL A 130 -6.61 -8.57 -14.66
N ASN A 131 -6.14 -8.10 -15.82
CA ASN A 131 -6.11 -8.89 -17.05
C ASN A 131 -5.32 -10.20 -16.87
N ASN A 132 -4.20 -10.14 -16.13
CA ASN A 132 -3.38 -11.30 -15.84
C ASN A 132 -4.09 -12.31 -14.92
N MET A 133 -4.81 -11.83 -13.90
CA MET A 133 -5.44 -12.67 -12.86
C MET A 133 -6.81 -13.24 -13.27
N ASN A 134 -7.49 -12.68 -14.26
CA ASN A 134 -8.91 -12.94 -14.48
C ASN A 134 -9.24 -14.41 -14.79
N GLN A 135 -8.35 -15.12 -15.50
CA GLN A 135 -8.54 -16.56 -15.77
C GLN A 135 -8.45 -17.38 -14.48
N GLY A 136 -7.42 -17.13 -13.64
CA GLY A 136 -7.28 -17.79 -12.36
C GLY A 136 -8.45 -17.48 -11.42
N TYR A 137 -8.93 -16.22 -11.41
CA TYR A 137 -10.11 -15.84 -10.64
C TYR A 137 -11.35 -16.63 -11.04
N LYS A 138 -11.63 -16.77 -12.33
CA LYS A 138 -12.77 -17.56 -12.84
C LYS A 138 -12.69 -19.03 -12.41
N CYS A 139 -11.49 -19.60 -12.39
CA CYS A 139 -11.25 -21.01 -12.03
C CYS A 139 -11.12 -21.23 -10.51
N SER A 140 -11.14 -20.18 -9.70
CA SER A 140 -10.96 -20.31 -8.26
C SER A 140 -12.09 -21.11 -7.60
N LYS A 141 -11.71 -22.08 -6.74
CA LYS A 141 -12.62 -23.04 -6.09
C LYS A 141 -13.29 -22.49 -4.83
N TYR A 142 -12.64 -21.56 -4.13
CA TYR A 142 -13.06 -21.12 -2.81
C TYR A 142 -13.62 -19.70 -2.82
N ASP A 143 -14.50 -19.39 -1.87
CA ASP A 143 -15.06 -18.04 -1.71
C ASP A 143 -14.03 -17.03 -1.16
N LEU A 144 -13.03 -17.49 -0.41
CA LEU A 144 -11.94 -16.61 0.02
C LEU A 144 -10.86 -16.52 -1.06
N ILE A 145 -10.76 -15.36 -1.69
CA ILE A 145 -9.77 -15.06 -2.72
C ILE A 145 -8.68 -14.18 -2.12
N MET A 146 -7.44 -14.67 -2.11
CA MET A 146 -6.26 -13.88 -1.75
C MET A 146 -5.54 -13.42 -3.00
N VAL A 147 -5.31 -12.13 -3.16
CA VAL A 147 -4.39 -11.57 -4.16
C VAL A 147 -3.06 -11.26 -3.48
N SER A 148 -1.95 -11.72 -4.06
CA SER A 148 -0.62 -11.43 -3.53
C SER A 148 0.38 -11.13 -4.66
N ASP A 149 1.05 -9.98 -4.57
CA ASP A 149 2.04 -9.54 -5.56
C ASP A 149 3.26 -10.46 -5.64
N ALA A 150 3.93 -10.47 -6.81
CA ALA A 150 5.09 -11.32 -7.08
C ALA A 150 6.24 -11.13 -6.08
N GLY A 151 6.48 -9.89 -5.63
CA GLY A 151 7.56 -9.54 -4.69
C GLY A 151 7.24 -9.83 -3.21
N CYS A 152 6.09 -10.43 -2.88
CA CYS A 152 5.74 -10.74 -1.51
C CYS A 152 6.35 -12.06 -1.05
N HIS A 153 6.96 -12.04 0.12
CA HIS A 153 7.39 -13.20 0.89
C HIS A 153 6.31 -13.51 1.94
N ALA A 154 5.74 -14.70 1.93
CA ALA A 154 4.72 -15.12 2.87
C ALA A 154 5.36 -15.81 4.10
N ASN A 155 4.83 -15.53 5.29
CA ASN A 155 5.13 -16.32 6.48
C ASN A 155 4.21 -17.56 6.52
N ASN A 156 4.61 -18.61 7.20
CA ASN A 156 3.82 -19.83 7.34
C ASN A 156 2.41 -19.56 7.88
N ASP A 157 2.27 -18.61 8.80
CA ASP A 157 1.01 -18.23 9.45
C ASP A 157 0.17 -17.22 8.64
N THR A 158 0.60 -16.83 7.44
CA THR A 158 -0.05 -15.75 6.65
C THR A 158 -1.53 -16.02 6.40
N LEU A 159 -1.90 -17.24 5.97
CA LEU A 159 -3.31 -17.59 5.72
C LEU A 159 -4.13 -17.68 6.99
N TYR A 160 -3.56 -18.22 8.06
CA TYR A 160 -4.23 -18.23 9.38
C TYR A 160 -4.56 -16.82 9.85
N ASP A 161 -3.61 -15.89 9.72
CA ASP A 161 -3.78 -14.50 10.13
C ASP A 161 -4.88 -13.81 9.30
N LEU A 162 -4.84 -13.94 7.98
CA LEU A 162 -5.86 -13.39 7.09
C LEU A 162 -7.26 -13.95 7.40
N VAL A 163 -7.38 -15.26 7.54
CA VAL A 163 -8.67 -15.93 7.80
C VAL A 163 -9.19 -15.60 9.19
N SER A 164 -8.34 -15.47 10.20
CA SER A 164 -8.77 -15.13 11.58
C SER A 164 -9.46 -13.77 11.68
N HIS A 165 -9.15 -12.84 10.75
CA HIS A 165 -9.74 -11.51 10.69
C HIS A 165 -10.97 -11.45 9.76
N MET A 166 -11.27 -12.51 8.99
CA MET A 166 -12.39 -12.58 8.04
C MET A 166 -13.68 -12.98 8.76
N THR A 167 -14.21 -12.09 9.59
CA THR A 167 -15.49 -12.28 10.29
C THR A 167 -16.69 -12.05 9.36
N GLU A 168 -17.92 -12.31 9.82
CA GLU A 168 -19.14 -12.15 9.02
C GLU A 168 -19.34 -10.73 8.48
N THR A 169 -18.91 -9.72 9.24
CA THR A 169 -19.07 -8.30 8.87
C THR A 169 -17.89 -7.76 8.06
N VAL A 170 -16.83 -8.55 7.86
CA VAL A 170 -15.62 -8.17 7.14
C VAL A 170 -15.65 -8.71 5.72
N GLY A 171 -15.58 -7.81 4.74
CA GLY A 171 -15.55 -8.17 3.32
C GLY A 171 -14.14 -8.29 2.75
N VAL A 172 -13.20 -7.48 3.25
CA VAL A 172 -11.79 -7.51 2.88
C VAL A 172 -10.91 -7.48 4.12
N VAL A 173 -9.90 -8.32 4.13
CA VAL A 173 -8.75 -8.22 5.04
C VAL A 173 -7.49 -8.02 4.23
N HIS A 174 -6.55 -7.25 4.74
CA HIS A 174 -5.27 -7.07 4.07
C HIS A 174 -4.12 -6.96 5.07
N GLN A 175 -2.95 -7.34 4.62
CA GLN A 175 -1.71 -7.17 5.37
C GLN A 175 -1.13 -5.79 5.08
N MET A 176 -0.73 -5.06 6.11
CA MET A 176 0.00 -3.81 5.91
C MET A 176 1.36 -4.11 5.28
N PRO A 177 1.75 -3.40 4.20
CA PRO A 177 3.06 -3.58 3.58
C PRO A 177 4.20 -3.24 4.52
N TYR A 178 5.20 -4.10 4.53
CA TYR A 178 6.51 -3.84 5.11
C TYR A 178 7.61 -4.46 4.23
N VAL A 179 8.87 -4.26 4.56
CA VAL A 179 9.99 -4.70 3.73
C VAL A 179 10.95 -5.57 4.52
N LEU A 180 11.47 -6.61 3.87
CA LEU A 180 12.59 -7.37 4.41
C LEU A 180 13.88 -6.53 4.32
N PRO A 181 14.78 -6.61 5.32
CA PRO A 181 16.04 -5.87 5.31
C PRO A 181 16.88 -6.22 4.08
N ARG A 182 17.33 -5.20 3.36
CA ARG A 182 18.17 -5.32 2.17
C ARG A 182 19.33 -4.33 2.23
N LYS A 183 20.39 -4.59 1.47
CA LYS A 183 21.55 -3.71 1.42
C LYS A 183 21.24 -2.42 0.66
N GLY A 184 21.84 -1.31 1.09
CA GLY A 184 21.82 -0.01 0.43
C GLY A 184 20.85 1.01 1.03
N PHE A 185 21.21 2.28 0.89
CA PHE A 185 20.50 3.41 1.52
C PHE A 185 19.02 3.53 1.09
N ALA A 186 18.71 3.27 -0.18
CA ALA A 186 17.33 3.29 -0.68
C ALA A 186 16.43 2.27 0.04
N SER A 187 16.98 1.12 0.47
CA SER A 187 16.25 0.13 1.27
C SER A 187 15.95 0.66 2.68
N ILE A 188 16.87 1.41 3.27
CA ILE A 188 16.65 2.03 4.59
C ILE A 188 15.55 3.10 4.48
N VAL A 189 15.58 3.93 3.44
CA VAL A 189 14.54 4.94 3.19
C VAL A 189 13.17 4.28 3.00
N GLU A 190 13.11 3.18 2.26
CA GLU A 190 11.88 2.41 2.07
C GLU A 190 11.36 1.80 3.38
N MET A 191 12.25 1.25 4.21
CA MET A 191 11.91 0.69 5.51
C MET A 191 11.35 1.78 6.45
N VAL A 192 11.95 2.96 6.47
CA VAL A 192 11.47 4.12 7.23
C VAL A 192 10.12 4.62 6.71
N TYR A 193 9.89 4.59 5.40
CA TYR A 193 8.61 4.95 4.81
C TYR A 193 7.49 3.99 5.21
N PHE A 194 7.68 2.68 4.99
CA PHE A 194 6.65 1.69 5.30
C PHE A 194 6.43 1.50 6.80
N GLY A 195 7.48 1.60 7.61
CA GLY A 195 7.38 1.48 9.06
C GLY A 195 6.97 2.75 9.80
N GLY A 196 7.06 3.93 9.16
CA GLY A 196 6.66 5.24 9.69
C GLY A 196 5.37 5.76 9.05
N ALA A 197 5.49 6.64 8.06
CA ALA A 197 4.35 7.35 7.44
C ALA A 197 3.26 6.42 6.91
N HIS A 198 3.64 5.36 6.19
CA HIS A 198 2.67 4.41 5.65
C HIS A 198 1.95 3.62 6.76
N ALA A 199 2.71 3.13 7.75
CA ALA A 199 2.13 2.42 8.90
C ALA A 199 1.18 3.32 9.69
N ARG A 200 1.57 4.57 9.95
CA ARG A 200 0.73 5.57 10.62
C ARG A 200 -0.62 5.72 9.92
N MET A 201 -0.60 5.88 8.60
CA MET A 201 -1.82 6.06 7.80
C MET A 201 -2.73 4.83 7.88
N TYR A 202 -2.21 3.64 7.60
CA TYR A 202 -3.03 2.42 7.55
C TYR A 202 -3.53 1.96 8.93
N LEU A 203 -2.66 1.97 9.94
CA LEU A 203 -3.04 1.54 11.29
C LEU A 203 -3.93 2.57 11.97
N GLY A 204 -3.65 3.87 11.78
CA GLY A 204 -4.52 4.94 12.28
C GLY A 204 -5.90 4.91 11.65
N ALA A 205 -5.99 4.79 10.32
CA ALA A 205 -7.26 4.67 9.60
C ALA A 205 -8.07 3.44 10.07
N ASN A 206 -7.42 2.27 10.16
CA ASN A 206 -8.09 1.05 10.62
C ASN A 206 -8.55 1.15 12.09
N ALA A 207 -7.80 1.83 12.96
CA ALA A 207 -8.15 2.03 14.37
C ALA A 207 -9.45 2.84 14.56
N ILE A 208 -9.75 3.76 13.64
CA ILE A 208 -11.00 4.57 13.66
C ILE A 208 -12.04 4.07 12.66
N GLY A 209 -11.85 2.89 12.08
CA GLY A 209 -12.82 2.27 11.17
C GLY A 209 -12.88 2.86 9.76
N ILE A 210 -11.87 3.65 9.35
CA ILE A 210 -11.75 4.11 7.96
C ILE A 210 -11.20 2.97 7.11
N ASN A 211 -11.92 2.65 6.03
CA ASN A 211 -11.53 1.60 5.11
C ASN A 211 -10.38 2.05 4.21
N CYS A 212 -9.25 1.38 4.35
CA CYS A 212 -8.05 1.60 3.56
C CYS A 212 -7.48 0.23 3.16
N VAL A 213 -7.28 -0.02 1.88
CA VAL A 213 -6.83 -1.33 1.36
C VAL A 213 -5.51 -1.16 0.64
N THR A 214 -4.67 -2.19 0.67
CA THR A 214 -3.46 -2.29 -0.15
C THR A 214 -3.51 -3.52 -1.04
N GLY A 215 -3.10 -3.36 -2.31
CA GLY A 215 -3.11 -4.42 -3.31
C GLY A 215 -1.97 -5.42 -3.21
N MET A 216 -1.03 -5.24 -2.25
CA MET A 216 0.15 -6.09 -2.16
C MET A 216 -0.17 -7.50 -1.63
N SER A 217 -1.04 -7.58 -0.62
CA SER A 217 -1.52 -8.83 -0.01
C SER A 217 -2.87 -8.57 0.64
N SER A 218 -3.93 -9.03 0.00
CA SER A 218 -5.30 -8.84 0.46
C SER A 218 -6.15 -10.07 0.18
N MET A 219 -7.10 -10.35 1.05
CA MET A 219 -8.09 -11.42 0.92
C MET A 219 -9.48 -10.85 0.97
N MET A 220 -10.37 -11.32 0.10
CA MET A 220 -11.77 -10.89 0.03
C MET A 220 -12.70 -12.07 -0.21
N ARG A 221 -14.00 -11.85 0.02
CA ARG A 221 -15.03 -12.80 -0.35
C ARG A 221 -15.33 -12.68 -1.84
N LYS A 222 -15.21 -13.78 -2.58
CA LYS A 222 -15.54 -13.86 -4.00
C LYS A 222 -17.00 -13.47 -4.25
N SER A 223 -17.92 -13.93 -3.40
CA SER A 223 -19.34 -13.60 -3.46
C SER A 223 -19.60 -12.09 -3.47
N ILE A 224 -18.94 -11.32 -2.61
CA ILE A 224 -19.07 -9.84 -2.59
C ILE A 224 -18.56 -9.22 -3.90
N LEU A 225 -17.46 -9.75 -4.44
CA LEU A 225 -16.91 -9.25 -5.70
C LEU A 225 -17.80 -9.61 -6.89
N GLU A 226 -18.37 -10.81 -6.92
CA GLU A 226 -19.33 -11.23 -7.95
C GLU A 226 -20.58 -10.33 -7.95
N ASP A 227 -21.11 -9.99 -6.77
CA ASP A 227 -22.22 -9.04 -6.64
C ASP A 227 -21.86 -7.62 -7.11
N ALA A 228 -20.57 -7.31 -7.16
CA ALA A 228 -20.04 -6.03 -7.68
C ALA A 228 -19.74 -6.06 -9.18
N GLY A 229 -19.98 -7.18 -9.87
CA GLY A 229 -19.69 -7.38 -11.30
C GLY A 229 -18.41 -8.18 -11.58
N GLY A 230 -17.83 -8.80 -10.55
CA GLY A 230 -16.67 -9.67 -10.64
C GLY A 230 -15.33 -8.94 -10.80
N MET A 231 -14.26 -9.71 -10.98
CA MET A 231 -12.90 -9.19 -11.15
C MET A 231 -12.79 -8.26 -12.38
N SER A 232 -13.57 -8.50 -13.42
CA SER A 232 -13.56 -7.69 -14.66
C SER A 232 -13.95 -6.24 -14.44
N GLU A 233 -14.85 -5.94 -13.48
CA GLU A 233 -15.20 -4.55 -13.15
C GLU A 233 -14.01 -3.76 -12.58
N LEU A 234 -13.11 -4.41 -11.87
CA LEU A 234 -11.87 -3.81 -11.37
C LEU A 234 -10.87 -3.49 -12.49
N GLY A 235 -10.98 -4.14 -13.65
CA GLY A 235 -10.13 -3.91 -14.82
C GLY A 235 -10.17 -2.49 -15.38
N LYS A 236 -11.16 -1.68 -15.01
CA LYS A 236 -11.30 -0.28 -15.40
C LYS A 236 -10.36 0.67 -14.67
N TYR A 237 -9.80 0.23 -13.52
CA TYR A 237 -9.04 1.05 -12.58
C TYR A 237 -7.64 0.51 -12.39
N ILE A 238 -6.66 1.40 -12.28
CA ILE A 238 -5.28 0.99 -11.93
C ILE A 238 -5.14 0.70 -10.43
N ALA A 239 -5.90 1.39 -9.58
CA ALA A 239 -5.99 1.11 -8.15
C ALA A 239 -7.10 0.10 -7.87
N GLU A 240 -6.97 -1.13 -8.37
CA GLU A 240 -7.97 -2.19 -8.22
C GLU A 240 -8.27 -2.50 -6.76
N ASP A 241 -7.27 -2.38 -5.89
CA ASP A 241 -7.36 -2.61 -4.45
C ASP A 241 -8.29 -1.61 -3.76
N TYR A 242 -8.18 -0.33 -4.09
CA TYR A 242 -9.08 0.70 -3.57
C TYR A 242 -10.53 0.41 -3.97
N PHE A 243 -10.78 0.09 -5.24
CA PHE A 243 -12.13 -0.19 -5.73
C PHE A 243 -12.68 -1.54 -5.22
N MET A 244 -11.81 -2.50 -4.95
CA MET A 244 -12.15 -3.73 -4.24
C MET A 244 -12.65 -3.44 -2.82
N GLY A 245 -11.93 -2.60 -2.06
CA GLY A 245 -12.37 -2.12 -0.76
C GLY A 245 -13.68 -1.33 -0.84
N LYS A 246 -13.80 -0.46 -1.85
CA LYS A 246 -15.02 0.31 -2.09
C LYS A 246 -16.22 -0.58 -2.39
N ALA A 247 -16.06 -1.63 -3.19
CA ALA A 247 -17.13 -2.58 -3.49
C ALA A 247 -17.67 -3.26 -2.22
N CYS A 248 -16.80 -3.58 -1.25
CA CYS A 248 -17.20 -4.10 0.05
C CYS A 248 -17.90 -3.05 0.91
N TRP A 249 -17.35 -1.85 0.99
CA TRP A 249 -17.90 -0.77 1.78
C TRP A 249 -19.30 -0.35 1.31
N ASP A 250 -19.47 -0.18 -0.01
CA ASP A 250 -20.78 0.18 -0.61
C ASP A 250 -21.87 -0.86 -0.30
N ARG A 251 -21.48 -2.09 0.13
CA ARG A 251 -22.38 -3.19 0.54
C ARG A 251 -22.50 -3.37 2.05
N GLY A 252 -21.94 -2.44 2.83
CA GLY A 252 -22.03 -2.44 4.29
C GLY A 252 -21.01 -3.33 5.00
N PHE A 253 -20.05 -3.92 4.27
CA PHE A 253 -18.95 -4.66 4.88
C PHE A 253 -17.80 -3.74 5.29
N THR A 254 -17.03 -4.17 6.27
CA THR A 254 -15.85 -3.47 6.75
C THR A 254 -14.57 -4.03 6.13
N VAL A 255 -13.49 -3.23 6.20
CA VAL A 255 -12.13 -3.63 5.83
C VAL A 255 -11.28 -3.72 7.10
N LYS A 256 -10.41 -4.71 7.21
CA LYS A 256 -9.53 -4.91 8.37
C LYS A 256 -8.08 -5.10 7.96
N VAL A 257 -7.18 -4.48 8.73
CA VAL A 257 -5.74 -4.79 8.69
C VAL A 257 -5.47 -5.99 9.59
N THR A 258 -4.71 -6.95 9.10
CA THR A 258 -4.33 -8.15 9.86
C THR A 258 -3.17 -7.90 10.83
N SER A 259 -2.85 -8.91 11.64
CA SER A 259 -1.77 -8.79 12.64
C SER A 259 -0.38 -8.92 12.04
N LEU A 260 -0.21 -9.69 10.96
CA LEU A 260 1.06 -9.88 10.28
C LEU A 260 1.19 -8.93 9.07
N PHE A 261 2.42 -8.59 8.73
CA PHE A 261 2.72 -7.69 7.62
C PHE A 261 2.99 -8.44 6.32
N ALA A 262 2.62 -7.84 5.19
CA ALA A 262 3.03 -8.28 3.86
C ALA A 262 4.51 -7.93 3.66
N MET A 263 5.38 -8.92 3.73
CA MET A 263 6.83 -8.73 3.66
C MET A 263 7.27 -8.62 2.19
N GLN A 264 7.65 -7.43 1.76
CA GLN A 264 8.20 -7.25 0.44
C GLN A 264 9.69 -7.59 0.39
N ASN A 265 10.07 -8.48 -0.53
CA ASN A 265 11.41 -8.96 -0.77
C ASN A 265 11.82 -8.76 -2.24
N SER A 266 11.72 -7.54 -2.74
CA SER A 266 12.25 -7.19 -4.07
C SER A 266 13.76 -7.01 -4.01
N GLY A 267 14.46 -7.11 -5.15
CA GLY A 267 15.87 -6.78 -5.25
C GLY A 267 16.20 -5.34 -4.85
N THR A 268 17.47 -5.01 -4.79
CA THR A 268 17.95 -3.64 -4.49
C THR A 268 17.55 -2.68 -5.60
N TYR A 269 17.20 -1.44 -5.23
CA TYR A 269 16.83 -0.40 -6.18
C TYR A 269 17.23 1.02 -5.73
N SER A 270 17.09 1.98 -6.64
CA SER A 270 17.48 3.37 -6.42
C SER A 270 16.40 4.19 -5.72
N LEU A 271 16.76 5.33 -5.13
CA LEU A 271 15.81 6.31 -4.59
C LEU A 271 14.79 6.80 -5.63
N LYS A 272 15.18 6.88 -6.91
CA LYS A 272 14.25 7.23 -8.00
C LYS A 272 13.13 6.19 -8.13
N ARG A 273 13.47 4.89 -8.07
CA ARG A 273 12.48 3.79 -8.10
C ARG A 273 11.62 3.80 -6.84
N PHE A 274 12.21 4.09 -5.67
CA PHE A 274 11.46 4.27 -4.43
C PHE A 274 10.43 5.40 -4.54
N LYS A 275 10.82 6.59 -5.03
CA LYS A 275 9.90 7.72 -5.21
C LYS A 275 8.71 7.34 -6.11
N SER A 276 8.94 6.61 -7.20
CA SER A 276 7.83 6.16 -8.06
C SER A 276 6.89 5.16 -7.35
N ARG A 277 7.38 4.38 -6.40
CA ARG A 277 6.58 3.45 -5.58
C ARG A 277 5.74 4.12 -4.50
N MET A 278 6.02 5.36 -4.12
CA MET A 278 5.17 6.09 -3.18
C MET A 278 3.73 6.28 -3.69
N MET A 279 3.50 6.04 -4.99
CA MET A 279 2.17 6.02 -5.63
C MET A 279 1.34 7.30 -5.41
N VAL A 280 1.99 8.43 -5.13
CA VAL A 280 1.31 9.71 -4.85
C VAL A 280 0.38 10.09 -5.99
N LYS A 281 0.86 10.02 -7.26
CA LYS A 281 0.05 10.32 -8.46
C LYS A 281 -1.25 9.51 -8.49
N LEU A 282 -1.17 8.21 -8.17
CA LEU A 282 -2.31 7.30 -8.19
C LEU A 282 -3.30 7.64 -7.08
N ARG A 283 -2.82 7.92 -5.85
CA ARG A 283 -3.69 8.33 -4.73
C ARG A 283 -4.43 9.61 -5.02
N LEU A 284 -3.75 10.65 -5.50
CA LEU A 284 -4.38 11.93 -5.84
C LEU A 284 -5.43 11.79 -6.94
N ALA A 285 -5.16 10.97 -7.96
CA ALA A 285 -6.12 10.73 -9.05
C ALA A 285 -7.33 9.92 -8.58
N THR A 286 -7.13 8.92 -7.71
CA THR A 286 -8.18 8.03 -7.23
C THR A 286 -9.10 8.72 -6.22
N VAL A 287 -8.51 9.51 -5.29
CA VAL A 287 -9.22 10.23 -4.23
C VAL A 287 -8.90 11.73 -4.32
N PRO A 288 -9.61 12.49 -5.18
CA PRO A 288 -9.29 13.89 -5.47
C PRO A 288 -9.12 14.83 -4.26
N PRO A 289 -9.89 14.72 -3.17
CA PRO A 289 -9.68 15.57 -1.99
C PRO A 289 -8.27 15.47 -1.38
N LEU A 290 -7.54 14.37 -1.61
CA LEU A 290 -6.16 14.20 -1.14
C LEU A 290 -5.20 15.23 -1.74
N VAL A 291 -5.51 15.90 -2.83
CA VAL A 291 -4.69 17.00 -3.37
C VAL A 291 -4.45 18.10 -2.33
N ILE A 292 -5.44 18.33 -1.45
CA ILE A 292 -5.30 19.32 -0.36
C ILE A 292 -4.60 18.71 0.85
N PHE A 293 -4.93 17.45 1.17
CA PHE A 293 -4.53 16.84 2.45
C PHE A 293 -3.20 16.08 2.37
N GLU A 294 -2.83 15.52 1.22
CA GLU A 294 -1.62 14.70 1.08
C GLU A 294 -0.35 15.38 1.63
N PRO A 295 -0.01 16.65 1.28
CA PRO A 295 1.18 17.28 1.83
C PRO A 295 1.09 17.53 3.33
N LEU A 296 -0.13 17.73 3.86
CA LEU A 296 -0.35 17.97 5.29
C LEU A 296 -0.26 16.69 6.14
N THR A 297 -0.15 15.52 5.53
CA THR A 297 0.13 14.29 6.27
C THR A 297 1.62 14.08 6.56
N GLU A 298 2.50 14.92 5.99
CA GLU A 298 3.94 14.84 6.15
C GLU A 298 4.46 15.94 7.10
N CYS A 299 5.42 15.57 7.93
CA CYS A 299 5.92 16.40 9.03
C CYS A 299 6.37 17.80 8.61
N LEU A 300 7.17 17.91 7.54
CA LEU A 300 7.76 19.20 7.15
C LEU A 300 6.72 20.20 6.66
N ALA A 301 5.75 19.75 5.86
CA ALA A 301 4.69 20.61 5.32
C ALA A 301 3.71 21.02 6.42
N LEU A 302 3.23 20.06 7.21
CA LEU A 302 2.33 20.32 8.33
C LEU A 302 3.00 21.24 9.36
N GLY A 303 4.23 20.90 9.77
CA GLY A 303 4.99 21.68 10.75
C GLY A 303 5.23 23.13 10.32
N ALA A 304 5.47 23.39 9.02
CA ALA A 304 5.60 24.75 8.50
C ALA A 304 4.27 25.51 8.59
N CYS A 305 3.15 24.88 8.21
CA CYS A 305 1.82 25.47 8.33
C CYS A 305 1.45 25.75 9.79
N THR A 306 1.73 24.80 10.67
CA THR A 306 1.42 24.93 12.11
C THR A 306 2.31 25.98 12.78
N ALA A 307 3.60 26.06 12.40
CA ALA A 307 4.50 27.10 12.88
C ALA A 307 4.04 28.51 12.48
N TRP A 308 3.52 28.66 11.24
CA TRP A 308 2.87 29.89 10.82
C TRP A 308 1.63 30.21 11.67
N ALA A 309 0.75 29.24 11.89
CA ALA A 309 -0.48 29.43 12.65
C ALA A 309 -0.20 29.82 14.12
N VAL A 310 0.79 29.17 14.75
CA VAL A 310 1.21 29.47 16.13
C VAL A 310 1.87 30.84 16.23
N TYR A 311 2.69 31.23 15.25
CA TYR A 311 3.23 32.57 15.19
C TYR A 311 2.14 33.64 15.06
N PHE A 312 1.19 33.39 14.13
CA PHE A 312 0.10 34.34 13.87
C PHE A 312 -0.81 34.55 15.08
N LEU A 313 -1.16 33.50 15.83
CA LEU A 313 -2.10 33.55 16.94
C LEU A 313 -1.42 33.87 18.28
N PHE A 314 -0.20 33.40 18.52
CA PHE A 314 0.43 33.41 19.84
C PHE A 314 1.81 34.10 19.87
N HIS A 315 2.29 34.59 18.73
CA HIS A 315 3.61 35.23 18.59
C HIS A 315 4.80 34.39 19.03
N VAL A 316 4.65 33.03 19.01
CA VAL A 316 5.76 32.11 19.27
C VAL A 316 6.69 32.08 18.07
N HIS A 317 8.00 32.08 18.30
CA HIS A 317 8.99 32.10 17.23
C HIS A 317 8.84 30.86 16.29
N PRO A 318 8.56 31.07 14.98
CA PRO A 318 8.14 30.01 14.10
C PRO A 318 9.19 28.91 13.91
N LEU A 319 10.47 29.25 13.83
CA LEU A 319 11.55 28.28 13.70
C LEU A 319 11.67 27.39 14.95
N VAL A 320 11.50 27.95 16.15
CA VAL A 320 11.55 27.17 17.39
C VAL A 320 10.40 26.16 17.43
N PHE A 321 9.19 26.64 17.13
CA PHE A 321 8.03 25.74 17.06
C PHE A 321 8.22 24.66 16.02
N PHE A 322 8.63 25.01 14.80
CA PHE A 322 8.87 24.05 13.71
C PHE A 322 9.87 22.94 14.10
N LEU A 323 10.97 23.32 14.75
CA LEU A 323 11.98 22.35 15.20
C LEU A 323 11.44 21.43 16.31
N CYS A 324 10.68 21.98 17.27
CA CYS A 324 10.04 21.17 18.31
C CYS A 324 9.00 20.21 17.73
N HIS A 325 8.14 20.69 16.83
CA HIS A 325 7.16 19.86 16.12
C HIS A 325 7.85 18.73 15.35
N SER A 326 8.88 19.06 14.56
CA SER A 326 9.62 18.07 13.78
C SER A 326 10.32 17.02 14.67
N LEU A 327 10.84 17.42 15.83
CA LEU A 327 11.45 16.50 16.78
C LEU A 327 10.41 15.52 17.38
N VAL A 328 9.24 16.03 17.78
CA VAL A 328 8.15 15.18 18.28
C VAL A 328 7.70 14.18 17.22
N TRP A 329 7.49 14.63 16.00
CA TRP A 329 7.07 13.78 14.89
C TRP A 329 8.13 12.72 14.53
N PHE A 330 9.40 13.12 14.48
CA PHE A 330 10.54 12.21 14.28
C PHE A 330 10.59 11.10 15.34
N ILE A 331 10.38 11.45 16.61
CA ILE A 331 10.36 10.46 17.71
C ILE A 331 9.15 9.52 17.57
N LEU A 332 7.98 10.05 17.22
CA LEU A 332 6.77 9.23 17.03
C LEU A 332 6.93 8.27 15.85
N ASP A 333 7.46 8.72 14.71
CA ASP A 333 7.75 7.85 13.55
C ASP A 333 8.79 6.77 13.92
N TYR A 334 9.77 7.09 14.76
CA TYR A 334 10.76 6.12 15.25
C TYR A 334 10.09 5.04 16.13
N ILE A 335 9.24 5.46 17.06
CA ILE A 335 8.48 4.54 17.93
C ILE A 335 7.53 3.67 17.08
N GLN A 336 6.90 4.23 16.05
CA GLN A 336 6.04 3.51 15.13
C GLN A 336 6.82 2.43 14.37
N LEU A 337 8.00 2.78 13.83
CA LEU A 337 8.89 1.84 13.15
C LEU A 337 9.33 0.69 14.07
N LEU A 338 9.67 0.97 15.34
CA LEU A 338 9.99 -0.04 16.34
C LEU A 338 8.84 -1.03 16.57
N GLY A 339 7.61 -0.53 16.64
CA GLY A 339 6.42 -1.35 16.79
C GLY A 339 6.20 -2.27 15.60
N VAL A 340 6.39 -1.77 14.38
CA VAL A 340 6.26 -2.54 13.14
C VAL A 340 7.31 -3.65 13.05
N GLN A 341 8.56 -3.38 13.45
CA GLN A 341 9.64 -4.36 13.40
C GLN A 341 9.55 -5.49 14.43
N ASN A 342 8.58 -5.44 15.35
CA ASN A 342 8.31 -6.47 16.38
C ASN A 342 9.47 -6.80 17.35
N LYS A 343 10.59 -6.11 17.24
CA LYS A 343 11.70 -6.30 18.19
C LYS A 343 12.26 -4.92 18.43
N TRP A 344 12.16 -4.43 19.62
CA TRP A 344 12.77 -3.17 20.08
C TRP A 344 14.26 -3.00 19.72
N SER A 345 14.80 -3.90 18.91
CA SER A 345 16.13 -3.87 18.32
C SER A 345 16.05 -3.45 16.85
N ILE A 346 16.33 -2.19 16.57
CA ILE A 346 16.47 -1.71 15.19
C ILE A 346 17.74 -2.31 14.59
N THR A 347 17.59 -2.86 13.39
CA THR A 347 18.72 -3.28 12.54
C THR A 347 19.39 -2.08 11.83
N ILE A 348 18.82 -0.87 11.97
CA ILE A 348 19.28 0.38 11.34
C ILE A 348 20.01 1.21 12.40
N GLN A 349 21.19 1.75 12.06
CA GLN A 349 21.89 2.69 12.95
C GLN A 349 21.10 4.00 13.08
N GLN A 350 21.16 4.63 14.25
CA GLN A 350 20.41 5.87 14.51
C GLN A 350 20.71 6.98 13.51
N PHE A 351 21.98 7.10 13.10
CA PHE A 351 22.38 8.07 12.08
C PHE A 351 21.75 7.76 10.72
N GLU A 352 21.77 6.50 10.30
CA GLU A 352 21.15 6.07 9.03
C GLU A 352 19.63 6.31 9.06
N TYR A 353 18.98 6.02 10.19
CA TYR A 353 17.56 6.34 10.37
C TYR A 353 17.28 7.83 10.19
N THR A 354 18.08 8.68 10.84
CA THR A 354 17.91 10.15 10.77
C THR A 354 18.02 10.65 9.34
N VAL A 355 19.08 10.24 8.63
CA VAL A 355 19.28 10.64 7.22
C VAL A 355 18.17 10.10 6.32
N ALA A 356 17.75 8.86 6.53
CA ALA A 356 16.68 8.24 5.75
C ALA A 356 15.31 8.92 6.02
N TRP A 357 15.02 9.29 7.26
CA TRP A 357 13.79 9.99 7.62
C TRP A 357 13.72 11.38 6.96
N ILE A 358 14.81 12.18 7.04
CA ILE A 358 14.88 13.48 6.34
C ILE A 358 14.73 13.30 4.83
N THR A 359 15.42 12.30 4.26
CA THR A 359 15.34 12.00 2.82
C THR A 359 13.91 11.65 2.41
N ARG A 360 13.20 10.83 3.18
CA ARG A 360 11.82 10.47 2.95
C ARG A 360 10.90 11.69 2.96
N GLU A 361 11.03 12.57 3.98
CA GLU A 361 10.23 13.79 4.08
C GLU A 361 10.40 14.70 2.85
N VAL A 362 11.65 14.91 2.42
CA VAL A 362 11.93 15.70 1.22
C VAL A 362 11.39 15.03 -0.04
N LEU A 363 11.56 13.72 -0.18
CA LEU A 363 11.05 12.98 -1.34
C LEU A 363 9.52 12.98 -1.40
N ALA A 364 8.81 13.00 -0.27
CA ALA A 364 7.36 13.08 -0.24
C ALA A 364 6.87 14.41 -0.84
N ILE A 365 7.47 15.54 -0.45
CA ILE A 365 7.15 16.86 -1.01
C ILE A 365 7.46 16.90 -2.52
N LEU A 366 8.62 16.40 -2.94
CA LEU A 366 9.00 16.36 -4.35
C LEU A 366 8.08 15.46 -5.19
N ALA A 367 7.65 14.32 -4.63
CA ALA A 367 6.71 13.42 -5.29
C ALA A 367 5.32 14.06 -5.42
N PHE A 368 4.87 14.80 -4.40
CA PHE A 368 3.63 15.55 -4.43
C PHE A 368 3.65 16.64 -5.51
N ILE A 369 4.69 17.47 -5.54
CA ILE A 369 4.84 18.54 -6.56
C ILE A 369 4.85 17.91 -7.96
N GLU A 370 5.61 16.83 -8.20
CA GLU A 370 5.60 16.13 -9.48
C GLU A 370 4.22 15.61 -9.85
N ALA A 371 3.47 15.09 -8.88
CA ALA A 371 2.13 14.54 -9.11
C ALA A 371 1.12 15.60 -9.56
N LEU A 372 1.28 16.86 -9.14
CA LEU A 372 0.42 17.95 -9.58
C LEU A 372 0.60 18.33 -11.07
N PHE A 373 1.83 18.15 -11.60
CA PHE A 373 2.17 18.58 -12.96
C PHE A 373 2.23 17.45 -13.97
N ASP A 374 2.42 16.20 -13.53
CA ASP A 374 2.51 15.03 -14.42
C ASP A 374 1.52 13.94 -14.03
N PRO A 375 0.38 13.83 -14.76
CA PRO A 375 -0.64 12.82 -14.49
C PRO A 375 -0.27 11.43 -15.07
N ASN A 376 0.91 11.26 -15.67
CA ASN A 376 1.28 9.99 -16.28
C ASN A 376 1.98 9.07 -15.28
N ILE A 377 1.63 7.80 -15.34
CA ILE A 377 2.28 6.72 -14.59
C ILE A 377 2.85 5.68 -15.56
N LYS A 378 4.09 5.25 -15.31
CA LYS A 378 4.74 4.21 -16.10
C LYS A 378 4.75 2.90 -15.31
N TRP A 379 4.17 1.87 -15.90
CA TRP A 379 4.24 0.49 -15.43
C TRP A 379 5.02 -0.37 -16.41
N ARG A 380 5.36 -1.62 -16.00
CA ARG A 380 6.09 -2.55 -16.87
C ARG A 380 5.39 -2.76 -18.22
N THR A 381 4.07 -2.71 -18.23
CA THR A 381 3.22 -3.01 -19.40
C THR A 381 2.91 -1.79 -20.27
N GLY A 382 3.21 -0.55 -19.84
CA GLY A 382 2.93 0.64 -20.63
C GLY A 382 2.89 1.94 -19.83
N THR A 383 2.56 3.02 -20.53
CA THR A 383 2.34 4.34 -19.95
C THR A 383 0.85 4.62 -19.89
N PHE A 384 0.37 5.05 -18.72
CA PHE A 384 -1.03 5.31 -18.45
C PHE A 384 -1.21 6.75 -17.98
N ARG A 385 -2.22 7.45 -18.52
CA ARG A 385 -2.62 8.78 -18.06
C ARG A 385 -3.75 8.66 -17.06
N LEU A 386 -3.52 9.14 -15.85
CA LEU A 386 -4.50 9.13 -14.76
C LEU A 386 -5.52 10.26 -14.95
N LYS A 387 -6.78 9.95 -14.63
CA LYS A 387 -7.91 10.89 -14.55
C LYS A 387 -8.49 10.90 -13.14
N TRP A 388 -9.13 12.00 -12.80
CA TRP A 388 -9.84 12.12 -11.51
C TRP A 388 -10.90 11.02 -11.35
N GLY A 389 -11.00 10.48 -10.12
CA GLY A 389 -11.89 9.35 -9.82
C GLY A 389 -11.30 7.99 -10.18
N GLY A 390 -9.96 7.89 -10.38
CA GLY A 390 -9.22 6.64 -10.59
C GLY A 390 -9.35 6.05 -11.99
N GLN A 391 -10.02 6.73 -12.92
CA GLN A 391 -10.06 6.30 -14.30
C GLN A 391 -8.71 6.54 -14.99
N VAL A 392 -8.43 5.74 -16.03
CA VAL A 392 -7.17 5.79 -16.76
C VAL A 392 -7.38 5.71 -18.25
N MET A 393 -6.40 6.22 -18.99
CA MET A 393 -6.27 6.02 -20.44
C MET A 393 -4.88 5.50 -20.73
N GLU A 394 -4.77 4.49 -21.59
CA GLU A 394 -3.50 4.03 -22.13
C GLU A 394 -2.95 5.09 -23.09
N VAL A 395 -1.69 5.50 -22.86
CA VAL A 395 -0.98 6.40 -23.78
C VAL A 395 -0.26 5.49 -24.77
N LYS A 396 -0.68 5.54 -26.04
CA LYS A 396 0.01 4.84 -27.13
C LYS A 396 1.37 5.50 -27.33
N ASP A 397 2.45 4.82 -27.01
CA ASP A 397 3.78 5.22 -27.46
C ASP A 397 3.83 4.94 -28.97
N GLU A 398 4.05 5.94 -29.80
CA GLU A 398 4.17 5.83 -31.27
C GLU A 398 5.31 4.86 -31.70
N ASP A 399 6.25 4.57 -30.80
CA ASP A 399 7.40 3.68 -31.02
C ASP A 399 7.15 2.21 -30.62
N ALA A 400 5.97 1.83 -30.13
CA ALA A 400 5.71 0.49 -29.55
C ALA A 400 5.37 -0.62 -30.57
N SER A 401 5.52 -0.38 -31.88
CA SER A 401 5.00 -1.28 -32.93
C SER A 401 5.95 -2.38 -33.41
N LYS A 402 7.00 -2.74 -32.68
CA LYS A 402 7.87 -3.87 -33.10
C LYS A 402 8.33 -4.73 -31.92
N GLY A 403 7.82 -5.98 -31.90
CA GLY A 403 8.46 -7.10 -31.24
C GLY A 403 7.83 -7.52 -29.90
N CYS A 404 7.76 -8.82 -29.72
CA CYS A 404 7.58 -9.47 -28.42
C CYS A 404 8.59 -8.85 -27.44
N ARG A 405 8.12 -8.08 -26.44
CA ARG A 405 9.01 -7.43 -25.48
C ARG A 405 9.49 -8.49 -24.47
N CYS A 406 10.52 -9.25 -24.83
CA CYS A 406 11.33 -9.92 -23.82
C CYS A 406 11.90 -8.85 -22.91
N TYR A 407 11.38 -8.74 -21.70
CA TYR A 407 11.90 -7.82 -20.68
C TYR A 407 13.24 -8.34 -20.17
N LEU A 408 14.31 -7.91 -20.83
CA LEU A 408 15.65 -7.97 -20.24
C LEU A 408 15.68 -7.01 -19.05
N VAL A 409 16.14 -7.52 -17.92
CA VAL A 409 16.28 -6.99 -16.55
C VAL A 409 16.86 -5.58 -16.48
#